data_106da3dbe5dd03ea1edc234f64571d58
#
_entry.id   106da3dbe5dd03ea1edc234f64571d58
#
_cell.length_a   1.000
_cell.length_b   1.000
_cell.length_c   1.000
_cell.angle_alpha   90.00
_cell.angle_beta   90.00
_cell.angle_gamma   90.00
#
_symmetry.space_group_name_H-M   'P 1'
#
loop_
_entity.id
_entity.type
_entity.pdbx_description
1 polymer ?
#
loop_
_entity_poly.entity_id
_entity_poly.type
_entity_poly.pdbx_seq_one_letter_code
_entity_poly.pdbx_strand_id
1 'polypeptide(L)'
;MRRITLVVLAVALVGCAEPMSKTQRGTAIGTGTGAAVGAGLGQLIGGDTRSTLIGAGVGAALGGVTGGVFSNYMEKQEQEMRQSLASVEGASIQRDAQTLAVTFKSDLLFDVDSAVVKAGGYDELKRVADVLNAYPQTRLQIAGHTDSTGSETYNQSLSERRAEAVKGILSGYQVAPQRMSTIGFGESKPIASNDTLSGRQMNRRVAITIEPLQQAQNTPNQRY
;
A
#
# COMPACT_ATOMS: atom_id res chain seq x y z
N MET A 1 64.96 8.81 17.06
CA MET A 1 63.86 7.90 16.68
C MET A 1 62.88 7.81 17.84
N ARG A 2 61.83 8.66 17.81
CA ARG A 2 60.85 8.79 18.89
C ARG A 2 59.57 8.06 18.47
N ARG A 3 59.27 6.98 19.16
CA ARG A 3 58.01 6.23 18.94
C ARG A 3 56.90 6.90 19.72
N ILE A 4 55.94 7.49 19.02
CA ILE A 4 54.71 8.08 19.59
C ILE A 4 53.68 6.95 19.66
N THR A 5 53.39 6.50 20.89
CA THR A 5 52.34 5.53 21.19
C THR A 5 51.03 6.26 21.28
N LEU A 6 50.13 6.01 20.33
CA LEU A 6 48.76 6.58 20.29
C LEU A 6 47.86 5.73 21.20
N VAL A 7 47.50 6.28 22.35
CA VAL A 7 46.51 5.65 23.25
C VAL A 7 45.12 6.04 22.75
N VAL A 8 44.40 5.07 22.21
CA VAL A 8 42.97 5.25 21.86
C VAL A 8 42.15 5.08 23.13
N LEU A 9 41.61 6.16 23.66
CA LEU A 9 40.69 6.16 24.79
C LEU A 9 39.29 5.77 24.30
N ALA A 10 38.88 4.53 24.50
CA ALA A 10 37.50 4.08 24.26
C ALA A 10 36.64 4.56 25.42
N VAL A 11 35.88 5.61 25.21
CA VAL A 11 34.82 6.06 26.15
C VAL A 11 33.61 5.17 25.95
N ALA A 12 33.43 4.20 26.82
CA ALA A 12 32.18 3.43 26.93
C ALA A 12 31.10 4.30 27.57
N LEU A 13 30.23 4.88 26.75
CA LEU A 13 28.99 5.49 27.23
C LEU A 13 28.01 4.37 27.61
N VAL A 14 28.06 3.95 28.87
CA VAL A 14 26.97 3.19 29.49
C VAL A 14 25.86 4.18 29.79
N GLY A 15 25.03 4.47 28.79
CA GLY A 15 23.76 5.16 28.98
C GLY A 15 22.76 4.17 29.59
N CYS A 16 22.23 4.48 30.76
CA CYS A 16 21.07 3.81 31.34
C CYS A 16 19.92 3.87 30.33
N ALA A 17 19.64 2.74 29.71
CA ALA A 17 18.50 2.60 28.81
C ALA A 17 17.23 2.50 29.66
N GLU A 18 16.56 3.60 29.92
CA GLU A 18 15.16 3.57 30.34
C GLU A 18 14.34 2.83 29.25
N PRO A 19 13.36 2.00 29.65
CA PRO A 19 12.54 1.30 28.66
C PRO A 19 11.77 2.32 27.81
N MET A 20 12.11 2.37 26.52
CA MET A 20 11.44 3.24 25.55
C MET A 20 9.93 3.06 25.62
N SER A 21 9.19 4.15 25.72
CA SER A 21 7.73 4.14 25.63
C SER A 21 7.27 3.55 24.28
N LYS A 22 6.08 2.97 24.23
CA LYS A 22 5.50 2.40 23.00
C LYS A 22 5.51 3.42 21.84
N THR A 23 5.33 4.69 22.14
CA THR A 23 5.37 5.81 21.19
C THR A 23 6.80 6.06 20.65
N GLN A 24 7.83 6.03 21.53
CA GLN A 24 9.22 6.19 21.10
C GLN A 24 9.73 5.01 20.27
N ARG A 25 9.32 3.77 20.60
CA ARG A 25 9.57 2.59 19.77
C ARG A 25 8.89 2.71 18.41
N GLY A 26 7.63 3.18 18.37
CA GLY A 26 6.91 3.41 17.12
C GLY A 26 7.62 4.40 16.21
N THR A 27 8.15 5.50 16.76
CA THR A 27 8.85 6.53 16.00
C THR A 27 10.22 6.04 15.48
N ALA A 28 11.02 5.38 16.32
CA ALA A 28 12.36 4.88 15.92
C ALA A 28 12.28 3.74 14.90
N ILE A 29 11.33 2.83 15.06
CA ILE A 29 11.06 1.74 14.09
C ILE A 29 10.41 2.33 12.83
N GLY A 30 9.50 3.30 12.96
CA GLY A 30 8.78 3.92 11.84
C GLY A 30 9.70 4.62 10.85
N THR A 31 10.74 5.30 11.28
CA THR A 31 11.66 6.02 10.37
C THR A 31 12.56 5.06 9.59
N GLY A 32 13.10 4.03 10.26
CA GLY A 32 14.00 3.05 9.61
C GLY A 32 13.25 2.04 8.75
N THR A 33 12.14 1.53 9.24
CA THR A 33 11.32 0.55 8.51
C THR A 33 10.45 1.21 7.43
N GLY A 34 9.94 2.44 7.64
CA GLY A 34 9.18 3.18 6.64
C GLY A 34 9.93 3.40 5.34
N ALA A 35 11.23 3.72 5.42
CA ALA A 35 12.08 3.89 4.23
C ALA A 35 12.35 2.56 3.52
N ALA A 36 12.67 1.50 4.27
CA ALA A 36 12.97 0.18 3.70
C ALA A 36 11.74 -0.46 3.06
N VAL A 37 10.60 -0.23 3.65
CA VAL A 37 9.33 -0.81 3.27
C VAL A 37 8.66 -0.01 2.16
N GLY A 38 8.69 1.33 2.20
CA GLY A 38 8.28 2.17 1.09
C GLY A 38 9.11 1.90 -0.17
N ALA A 39 10.40 1.59 -0.03
CA ALA A 39 11.24 1.12 -1.12
C ALA A 39 10.77 -0.24 -1.66
N GLY A 40 10.40 -1.18 -0.79
CA GLY A 40 9.88 -2.50 -1.18
C GLY A 40 8.56 -2.41 -1.94
N LEU A 41 7.61 -1.60 -1.47
CA LEU A 41 6.35 -1.36 -2.18
C LEU A 41 6.55 -0.58 -3.47
N GLY A 42 7.41 0.47 -3.47
CA GLY A 42 7.78 1.19 -4.67
C GLY A 42 8.32 0.24 -5.74
N GLN A 43 9.08 -0.77 -5.35
CA GLN A 43 9.60 -1.80 -6.25
C GLN A 43 8.54 -2.81 -6.67
N LEU A 44 7.61 -3.20 -5.79
CA LEU A 44 6.50 -4.12 -6.09
C LEU A 44 5.44 -3.46 -6.98
N ILE A 45 5.19 -2.17 -6.82
CA ILE A 45 4.17 -1.42 -7.55
C ILE A 45 4.76 -0.74 -8.79
N GLY A 46 5.96 -0.21 -8.71
CA GLY A 46 6.65 0.56 -9.74
C GLY A 46 7.75 -0.18 -10.52
N GLY A 47 8.44 -1.15 -9.91
CA GLY A 47 9.49 -2.00 -10.52
C GLY A 47 10.74 -1.26 -11.00
N ASP A 48 10.84 0.05 -10.77
CA ASP A 48 11.98 0.89 -11.17
C ASP A 48 12.59 1.64 -9.97
N THR A 49 13.83 2.11 -10.16
CA THR A 49 14.59 2.84 -9.12
C THR A 49 13.89 4.14 -8.69
N ARG A 50 13.14 4.77 -9.59
CA ARG A 50 12.45 6.03 -9.34
C ARG A 50 11.24 5.82 -8.44
N SER A 51 10.44 4.78 -8.69
CA SER A 51 9.32 4.37 -7.83
C SER A 51 9.81 3.91 -6.45
N THR A 52 10.96 3.22 -6.41
CA THR A 52 11.63 2.81 -5.17
C THR A 52 12.07 4.03 -4.33
N LEU A 53 12.66 5.06 -4.97
CA LEU A 53 13.08 6.29 -4.29
C LEU A 53 11.88 7.14 -3.82
N ILE A 54 10.83 7.22 -4.62
CA ILE A 54 9.59 7.92 -4.24
C ILE A 54 8.93 7.18 -3.07
N GLY A 55 8.83 5.84 -3.14
CA GLY A 55 8.31 5.02 -2.06
C GLY A 55 9.12 5.15 -0.77
N ALA A 56 10.46 5.14 -0.86
CA ALA A 56 11.35 5.34 0.28
C ALA A 56 11.23 6.75 0.88
N GLY A 57 11.15 7.79 0.04
CA GLY A 57 10.99 9.18 0.48
C GLY A 57 9.67 9.43 1.19
N VAL A 58 8.57 8.93 0.64
CA VAL A 58 7.24 9.01 1.24
C VAL A 58 7.18 8.20 2.54
N GLY A 59 7.74 6.97 2.54
CA GLY A 59 7.78 6.12 3.72
C GLY A 59 8.58 6.73 4.88
N ALA A 60 9.73 7.37 4.61
CA ALA A 60 10.54 8.03 5.63
C ALA A 60 9.88 9.27 6.21
N ALA A 61 9.25 10.10 5.37
CA ALA A 61 8.58 11.32 5.80
C ALA A 61 7.33 11.03 6.67
N LEU A 62 6.61 9.94 6.38
CA LEU A 62 5.42 9.53 7.15
C LEU A 62 5.78 8.79 8.43
N GLY A 63 6.91 8.06 8.46
CA GLY A 63 7.34 7.26 9.61
C GLY A 63 7.81 8.07 10.82
N GLY A 64 8.31 9.30 10.59
CA GLY A 64 9.03 10.05 11.62
C GLY A 64 8.17 10.79 12.65
N VAL A 65 7.00 11.32 12.29
CA VAL A 65 6.28 12.30 13.14
C VAL A 65 4.85 11.88 13.53
N THR A 66 4.22 10.97 12.79
CA THR A 66 2.82 10.60 13.00
C THR A 66 2.60 9.11 13.33
N GLY A 67 3.69 8.35 13.48
CA GLY A 67 3.66 6.89 13.55
C GLY A 67 2.79 6.26 14.64
N GLY A 68 2.54 6.97 15.76
CA GLY A 68 1.77 6.40 16.87
C GLY A 68 0.25 6.47 16.68
N VAL A 69 -0.28 7.58 16.19
CA VAL A 69 -1.75 7.78 16.06
C VAL A 69 -2.29 7.09 14.80
N PHE A 70 -1.59 7.23 13.68
CA PHE A 70 -2.00 6.57 12.44
C PHE A 70 -1.76 5.06 12.44
N SER A 71 -0.77 4.57 13.22
CA SER A 71 -0.55 3.14 13.38
C SER A 71 -1.80 2.43 13.94
N ASN A 72 -2.38 2.96 15.01
CA ASN A 72 -3.59 2.38 15.62
C ASN A 72 -4.82 2.49 14.71
N TYR A 73 -4.93 3.59 13.95
CA TYR A 73 -6.01 3.79 12.99
C TYR A 73 -5.95 2.77 11.85
N MET A 74 -4.78 2.61 11.25
CA MET A 74 -4.56 1.63 10.17
C MET A 74 -4.64 0.19 10.68
N GLU A 75 -4.22 -0.07 11.92
CA GLU A 75 -4.35 -1.40 12.54
C GLU A 75 -5.81 -1.82 12.71
N LYS A 76 -6.65 -0.93 13.22
CA LYS A 76 -8.09 -1.17 13.32
C LYS A 76 -8.73 -1.39 11.96
N GLN A 77 -8.39 -0.54 10.98
CA GLN A 77 -8.89 -0.69 9.61
C GLN A 77 -8.48 -2.03 9.01
N GLU A 78 -7.23 -2.48 9.25
CA GLU A 78 -6.77 -3.80 8.82
C GLU A 78 -7.58 -4.92 9.46
N GLN A 79 -7.79 -4.87 10.77
CA GLN A 79 -8.55 -5.89 11.50
C GLN A 79 -9.99 -6.00 10.97
N GLU A 80 -10.67 -4.88 10.79
CA GLU A 80 -12.02 -4.86 10.24
C GLU A 80 -12.04 -5.35 8.78
N MET A 81 -11.06 -4.96 7.96
CA MET A 81 -10.94 -5.44 6.59
C MET A 81 -10.73 -6.96 6.54
N ARG A 82 -9.87 -7.50 7.41
CA ARG A 82 -9.65 -8.94 7.52
C ARG A 82 -10.89 -9.68 7.96
N GLN A 83 -11.67 -9.13 8.89
CA GLN A 83 -12.95 -9.71 9.32
C GLN A 83 -13.97 -9.70 8.19
N SER A 84 -14.13 -8.57 7.50
CA SER A 84 -15.09 -8.40 6.40
C SER A 84 -14.80 -9.33 5.22
N LEU A 85 -13.53 -9.65 4.96
CA LEU A 85 -13.10 -10.47 3.82
C LEU A 85 -12.67 -11.88 4.23
N ALA A 86 -12.87 -12.31 5.47
CA ALA A 86 -12.40 -13.60 5.98
C ALA A 86 -12.95 -14.82 5.20
N SER A 87 -14.16 -14.71 4.66
CA SER A 87 -14.83 -15.76 3.89
C SER A 87 -14.65 -15.62 2.37
N VAL A 88 -13.88 -14.62 1.90
CA VAL A 88 -13.77 -14.31 0.48
C VAL A 88 -12.55 -15.02 -0.10
N GLU A 89 -12.77 -16.12 -0.78
CA GLU A 89 -11.72 -16.82 -1.52
C GLU A 89 -11.26 -15.98 -2.72
N GLY A 90 -9.94 -15.73 -2.82
CA GLY A 90 -9.36 -14.91 -3.89
C GLY A 90 -9.17 -13.45 -3.53
N ALA A 91 -9.52 -13.03 -2.31
CA ALA A 91 -9.07 -11.79 -1.71
C ALA A 91 -7.84 -12.04 -0.82
N SER A 92 -6.91 -11.11 -0.82
CA SER A 92 -5.76 -11.12 0.09
C SER A 92 -5.51 -9.73 0.65
N ILE A 93 -5.04 -9.69 1.89
CA ILE A 93 -4.75 -8.44 2.59
C ILE A 93 -3.31 -8.50 3.06
N GLN A 94 -2.53 -7.52 2.62
CA GLN A 94 -1.14 -7.35 3.02
C GLN A 94 -0.99 -5.98 3.64
N ARG A 95 -0.35 -5.92 4.80
CA ARG A 95 0.02 -4.67 5.43
C ARG A 95 1.51 -4.47 5.34
N ASP A 96 1.85 -3.27 4.98
CA ASP A 96 3.16 -2.72 5.10
C ASP A 96 3.16 -1.64 6.19
N ALA A 97 4.31 -1.08 6.58
CA ALA A 97 4.43 -0.19 7.74
C ALA A 97 3.33 0.87 7.85
N GLN A 98 2.86 1.40 6.72
CA GLN A 98 1.86 2.49 6.70
C GLN A 98 0.77 2.31 5.65
N THR A 99 0.84 1.29 4.81
CA THR A 99 -0.13 1.03 3.76
C THR A 99 -0.81 -0.31 3.97
N LEU A 100 -2.06 -0.39 3.57
CA LEU A 100 -2.83 -1.61 3.56
C LEU A 100 -3.21 -1.90 2.12
N ALA A 101 -2.81 -3.04 1.59
CA ALA A 101 -3.16 -3.49 0.25
C ALA A 101 -4.21 -4.60 0.31
N VAL A 102 -5.35 -4.37 -0.32
CA VAL A 102 -6.41 -5.36 -0.53
C VAL A 102 -6.36 -5.77 -1.99
N THR A 103 -6.08 -7.03 -2.26
CA THR A 103 -5.92 -7.55 -3.62
C THR A 103 -6.97 -8.60 -3.90
N PHE A 104 -7.68 -8.46 -5.00
CA PHE A 104 -8.64 -9.41 -5.53
C PHE A 104 -8.10 -10.07 -6.78
N LYS A 105 -8.22 -11.40 -6.88
CA LYS A 105 -8.06 -12.09 -8.17
C LYS A 105 -9.10 -11.55 -9.15
N SER A 106 -8.69 -11.28 -10.39
CA SER A 106 -9.63 -10.77 -11.41
C SER A 106 -10.82 -11.69 -11.62
N ASP A 107 -10.61 -13.00 -11.55
CA ASP A 107 -11.67 -14.00 -11.76
C ASP A 107 -12.79 -13.91 -10.70
N LEU A 108 -12.53 -13.30 -9.54
CA LEU A 108 -13.54 -13.03 -8.53
C LEU A 108 -14.46 -11.87 -8.95
N LEU A 109 -13.90 -10.83 -9.56
CA LEU A 109 -14.62 -9.60 -9.89
C LEU A 109 -15.16 -9.56 -11.33
N PHE A 110 -14.48 -10.21 -12.27
CA PHE A 110 -14.74 -10.07 -13.71
C PHE A 110 -14.78 -11.41 -14.40
N ASP A 111 -15.50 -11.50 -15.51
CA ASP A 111 -15.33 -12.57 -16.47
C ASP A 111 -14.08 -12.35 -17.33
N VAL A 112 -13.69 -13.41 -18.07
CA VAL A 112 -12.55 -13.34 -19.01
C VAL A 112 -12.81 -12.20 -20.01
N ASP A 113 -11.76 -11.42 -20.29
CA ASP A 113 -11.78 -10.28 -21.21
C ASP A 113 -12.82 -9.19 -20.89
N SER A 114 -13.40 -9.21 -19.70
CA SER A 114 -14.41 -8.26 -19.26
C SER A 114 -13.85 -7.26 -18.25
N ALA A 115 -14.41 -6.06 -18.25
CA ALA A 115 -14.29 -5.06 -17.19
C ALA A 115 -15.66 -4.80 -16.50
N VAL A 116 -16.67 -5.60 -16.82
CA VAL A 116 -17.97 -5.54 -16.14
C VAL A 116 -17.87 -6.41 -14.88
N VAL A 117 -18.15 -5.82 -13.72
CA VAL A 117 -18.10 -6.53 -12.45
C VAL A 117 -19.27 -7.50 -12.35
N LYS A 118 -18.99 -8.75 -11.96
CA LYS A 118 -19.99 -9.80 -11.74
C LYS A 118 -20.85 -9.52 -10.51
N ALA A 119 -22.04 -10.10 -10.44
CA ALA A 119 -22.96 -9.93 -9.31
C ALA A 119 -22.28 -10.21 -7.95
N GLY A 120 -21.54 -11.32 -7.81
CA GLY A 120 -20.79 -11.64 -6.58
C GLY A 120 -19.70 -10.62 -6.25
N GLY A 121 -19.08 -9.99 -7.25
CA GLY A 121 -18.07 -8.96 -7.06
C GLY A 121 -18.63 -7.68 -6.42
N TYR A 122 -19.88 -7.37 -6.63
CA TYR A 122 -20.55 -6.23 -5.97
C TYR A 122 -20.60 -6.41 -4.45
N ASP A 123 -20.95 -7.60 -3.98
CA ASP A 123 -21.02 -7.90 -2.55
C ASP A 123 -19.66 -7.78 -1.89
N GLU A 124 -18.59 -8.25 -2.57
CA GLU A 124 -17.24 -8.18 -2.06
C GLU A 124 -16.72 -6.72 -2.02
N LEU A 125 -17.00 -5.95 -3.06
CA LEU A 125 -16.65 -4.52 -3.10
C LEU A 125 -17.47 -3.71 -2.09
N LYS A 126 -18.73 -4.12 -1.80
CA LYS A 126 -19.52 -3.51 -0.74
C LYS A 126 -18.89 -3.70 0.63
N ARG A 127 -18.41 -4.91 0.96
CA ARG A 127 -17.69 -5.18 2.22
C ARG A 127 -16.48 -4.27 2.38
N VAL A 128 -15.71 -4.08 1.30
CA VAL A 128 -14.59 -3.15 1.30
C VAL A 128 -15.05 -1.71 1.49
N ALA A 129 -16.11 -1.29 0.78
CA ALA A 129 -16.65 0.07 0.87
C ALA A 129 -17.13 0.40 2.29
N ASP A 130 -17.80 -0.55 2.97
CA ASP A 130 -18.28 -0.36 4.34
C ASP A 130 -17.10 -0.04 5.29
N VAL A 131 -15.99 -0.78 5.20
CA VAL A 131 -14.78 -0.48 5.97
C VAL A 131 -14.14 0.84 5.55
N LEU A 132 -14.05 1.13 4.24
CA LEU A 132 -13.46 2.39 3.75
C LEU A 132 -14.26 3.63 4.20
N ASN A 133 -15.56 3.51 4.37
CA ASN A 133 -16.44 4.57 4.87
C ASN A 133 -16.29 4.77 6.38
N ALA A 134 -16.07 3.69 7.14
CA ALA A 134 -15.76 3.77 8.57
C ALA A 134 -14.39 4.43 8.83
N TYR A 135 -13.47 4.36 7.85
CA TYR A 135 -12.12 4.93 7.93
C TYR A 135 -11.87 6.00 6.85
N PRO A 136 -12.51 7.19 6.94
CA PRO A 136 -12.44 8.22 5.89
C PRO A 136 -11.09 8.93 5.77
N GLN A 137 -10.19 8.82 6.76
CA GLN A 137 -8.90 9.52 6.76
C GLN A 137 -7.81 8.79 5.96
N THR A 138 -8.21 8.16 4.85
CA THR A 138 -7.30 7.46 3.94
C THR A 138 -7.58 7.83 2.50
N ARG A 139 -6.54 7.75 1.66
CA ARG A 139 -6.66 7.79 0.21
C ARG A 139 -6.42 6.39 -0.37
N LEU A 140 -6.89 6.20 -1.57
CA LEU A 140 -6.94 4.91 -2.21
C LEU A 140 -6.33 5.01 -3.61
N GLN A 141 -5.47 4.04 -3.94
CA GLN A 141 -5.06 3.80 -5.32
C GLN A 141 -5.59 2.44 -5.76
N ILE A 142 -6.36 2.41 -6.83
CA ILE A 142 -6.93 1.20 -7.41
C ILE A 142 -6.12 0.85 -8.65
N ALA A 143 -5.39 -0.26 -8.60
CA ALA A 143 -4.49 -0.70 -9.64
C ALA A 143 -5.01 -1.97 -10.33
N GLY A 144 -5.19 -1.93 -11.65
CA GLY A 144 -5.52 -3.09 -12.46
C GLY A 144 -4.27 -3.74 -13.05
N HIS A 145 -4.27 -5.07 -13.12
CA HIS A 145 -3.19 -5.87 -13.70
C HIS A 145 -3.76 -7.01 -14.54
N THR A 146 -3.01 -7.40 -15.56
CA THR A 146 -3.26 -8.58 -16.40
C THR A 146 -2.11 -9.57 -16.33
N ASP A 147 -2.27 -10.73 -16.90
CA ASP A 147 -1.15 -11.57 -17.32
C ASP A 147 -0.63 -11.11 -18.69
N SER A 148 0.37 -11.79 -19.22
CA SER A 148 0.99 -11.48 -20.53
C SER A 148 0.25 -12.09 -21.73
N THR A 149 -1.00 -12.51 -21.58
CA THR A 149 -1.79 -13.05 -22.68
C THR A 149 -2.42 -11.89 -23.47
N GLY A 150 -2.16 -11.86 -24.76
CA GLY A 150 -2.64 -10.78 -25.65
C GLY A 150 -1.60 -9.71 -25.93
N SER A 151 -2.03 -8.57 -26.49
CA SER A 151 -1.14 -7.45 -26.76
C SER A 151 -1.00 -6.54 -25.54
N GLU A 152 0.18 -5.94 -25.36
CA GLU A 152 0.45 -4.98 -24.28
C GLU A 152 -0.58 -3.82 -24.27
N THR A 153 -0.90 -3.26 -25.43
CA THR A 153 -1.90 -2.18 -25.56
C THR A 153 -3.28 -2.62 -25.11
N TYR A 154 -3.69 -3.85 -25.45
CA TYR A 154 -4.95 -4.41 -25.01
C TYR A 154 -4.96 -4.60 -23.48
N ASN A 155 -3.90 -5.21 -22.94
CA ASN A 155 -3.74 -5.45 -21.50
C ASN A 155 -3.72 -4.15 -20.69
N GLN A 156 -3.03 -3.12 -21.21
CA GLN A 156 -3.03 -1.79 -20.62
C GLN A 156 -4.45 -1.23 -20.51
N SER A 157 -5.18 -1.19 -21.63
CA SER A 157 -6.55 -0.69 -21.67
C SER A 157 -7.52 -1.52 -20.82
N LEU A 158 -7.40 -2.85 -20.81
CA LEU A 158 -8.25 -3.73 -20.00
C LEU A 158 -8.03 -3.48 -18.49
N SER A 159 -6.78 -3.33 -18.08
CA SER A 159 -6.42 -3.08 -16.67
C SER A 159 -6.95 -1.72 -16.19
N GLU A 160 -6.87 -0.68 -17.02
CA GLU A 160 -7.42 0.65 -16.73
C GLU A 160 -8.95 0.59 -16.56
N ARG A 161 -9.66 -0.03 -17.52
CA ARG A 161 -11.12 -0.16 -17.42
C ARG A 161 -11.55 -0.95 -16.18
N ARG A 162 -10.81 -1.99 -15.78
CA ARG A 162 -11.09 -2.74 -14.56
C ARG A 162 -10.91 -1.90 -13.30
N ALA A 163 -9.84 -1.12 -13.22
CA ALA A 163 -9.61 -0.20 -12.11
C ALA A 163 -10.72 0.86 -12.00
N GLU A 164 -11.14 1.45 -13.13
CA GLU A 164 -12.23 2.42 -13.17
C GLU A 164 -13.58 1.79 -12.81
N ALA A 165 -13.86 0.55 -13.22
CA ALA A 165 -15.09 -0.15 -12.85
C ALA A 165 -15.18 -0.35 -11.33
N VAL A 166 -14.08 -0.78 -10.69
CA VAL A 166 -14.01 -0.91 -9.22
C VAL A 166 -14.22 0.43 -8.54
N LYS A 167 -13.57 1.51 -8.99
CA LYS A 167 -13.77 2.86 -8.47
C LYS A 167 -15.25 3.31 -8.61
N GLY A 168 -15.85 3.05 -9.76
CA GLY A 168 -17.27 3.37 -9.99
C GLY A 168 -18.19 2.69 -8.98
N ILE A 169 -17.97 1.41 -8.68
CA ILE A 169 -18.75 0.66 -7.70
C ILE A 169 -18.52 1.18 -6.28
N LEU A 170 -17.27 1.39 -5.87
CA LEU A 170 -16.95 1.96 -4.57
C LEU A 170 -17.59 3.35 -4.39
N SER A 171 -17.60 4.17 -5.45
CA SER A 171 -18.30 5.46 -5.46
C SER A 171 -19.81 5.28 -5.29
N GLY A 172 -20.40 4.29 -5.92
CA GLY A 172 -21.82 3.93 -5.75
C GLY A 172 -22.14 3.52 -4.31
N TYR A 173 -21.19 2.94 -3.59
CA TYR A 173 -21.26 2.64 -2.16
C TYR A 173 -20.76 3.78 -1.27
N GLN A 174 -20.77 5.02 -1.77
CA GLN A 174 -20.47 6.26 -1.03
C GLN A 174 -19.02 6.45 -0.59
N VAL A 175 -18.08 5.68 -1.11
CA VAL A 175 -16.66 6.01 -0.94
C VAL A 175 -16.35 7.27 -1.75
N ALA A 176 -15.89 8.33 -1.07
CA ALA A 176 -15.69 9.64 -1.67
C ALA A 176 -14.72 9.58 -2.88
N PRO A 177 -15.16 9.98 -4.10
CA PRO A 177 -14.36 9.85 -5.33
C PRO A 177 -13.01 10.56 -5.28
N GLN A 178 -12.94 11.70 -4.56
CA GLN A 178 -11.71 12.47 -4.39
C GLN A 178 -10.63 11.74 -3.58
N ARG A 179 -10.99 10.70 -2.85
CA ARG A 179 -10.04 9.82 -2.15
C ARG A 179 -9.43 8.76 -3.07
N MET A 180 -9.99 8.55 -4.25
CA MET A 180 -9.68 7.42 -5.11
C MET A 180 -8.98 7.86 -6.38
N SER A 181 -7.85 7.24 -6.68
CA SER A 181 -7.16 7.28 -7.97
C SER A 181 -7.12 5.89 -8.59
N THR A 182 -7.07 5.83 -9.91
CA THR A 182 -6.99 4.58 -10.68
C THR A 182 -5.74 4.56 -11.53
N ILE A 183 -5.18 3.37 -11.74
CA ILE A 183 -4.08 3.13 -12.65
C ILE A 183 -4.20 1.73 -13.27
N GLY A 184 -3.96 1.60 -14.56
CA GLY A 184 -3.73 0.33 -15.23
C GLY A 184 -2.23 0.09 -15.36
N PHE A 185 -1.79 -1.12 -15.06
CA PHE A 185 -0.42 -1.55 -15.30
C PHE A 185 -0.32 -2.61 -16.41
N GLY A 186 -1.46 -3.05 -16.96
CA GLY A 186 -1.44 -4.14 -17.91
C GLY A 186 -0.65 -5.33 -17.36
N GLU A 187 0.23 -5.87 -18.17
CA GLU A 187 1.14 -6.98 -17.82
C GLU A 187 2.49 -6.51 -17.25
N SER A 188 2.75 -5.20 -17.21
CA SER A 188 4.08 -4.64 -16.90
C SER A 188 4.55 -4.85 -15.46
N LYS A 189 3.66 -5.26 -14.53
CA LYS A 189 3.95 -5.46 -13.10
C LYS A 189 3.53 -6.86 -12.64
N PRO A 190 4.17 -7.92 -13.11
CA PRO A 190 3.86 -9.27 -12.68
C PRO A 190 4.36 -9.51 -11.25
N ILE A 191 3.59 -10.31 -10.48
CA ILE A 191 3.99 -10.81 -9.15
C ILE A 191 4.37 -12.29 -9.16
N ALA A 192 4.16 -12.95 -10.30
CA ALA A 192 4.53 -14.35 -10.53
C ALA A 192 4.92 -14.57 -11.99
N SER A 193 5.55 -15.71 -12.29
CA SER A 193 5.91 -16.04 -13.68
C SER A 193 4.67 -16.18 -14.57
N ASN A 194 4.69 -15.54 -15.73
CA ASN A 194 3.65 -15.69 -16.75
C ASN A 194 3.74 -17.04 -17.51
N ASP A 195 4.80 -17.83 -17.33
CA ASP A 195 4.97 -19.12 -18.01
C ASP A 195 4.00 -20.18 -17.47
N THR A 196 3.59 -20.06 -16.20
CA THR A 196 2.70 -21.00 -15.55
C THR A 196 1.25 -20.51 -15.49
N LEU A 197 0.28 -21.42 -15.56
CA LEU A 197 -1.14 -21.09 -15.39
C LEU A 197 -1.41 -20.43 -14.03
N SER A 198 -0.83 -20.98 -12.95
CA SER A 198 -0.97 -20.44 -11.60
C SER A 198 -0.38 -19.02 -11.49
N GLY A 199 0.79 -18.78 -12.09
CA GLY A 199 1.40 -17.45 -12.06
C GLY A 199 0.59 -16.43 -12.85
N ARG A 200 0.05 -16.80 -14.00
CA ARG A 200 -0.87 -15.94 -14.74
C ARG A 200 -2.13 -15.59 -13.93
N GLN A 201 -2.70 -16.56 -13.20
CA GLN A 201 -3.84 -16.29 -12.32
C GLN A 201 -3.49 -15.31 -11.21
N MET A 202 -2.29 -15.35 -10.64
CA MET A 202 -1.83 -14.39 -9.64
C MET A 202 -1.61 -13.00 -10.25
N ASN A 203 -1.14 -12.93 -11.49
CA ASN A 203 -0.92 -11.66 -12.19
C ASN A 203 -2.23 -10.96 -12.54
N ARG A 204 -3.28 -11.69 -12.91
CA ARG A 204 -4.63 -11.14 -13.15
C ARG A 204 -5.26 -10.73 -11.82
N ARG A 205 -5.11 -9.48 -11.41
CA ARG A 205 -5.60 -8.96 -10.13
C ARG A 205 -6.02 -7.49 -10.22
N VAL A 206 -6.82 -7.08 -9.25
CA VAL A 206 -7.01 -5.66 -8.90
C VAL A 206 -6.54 -5.46 -7.47
N ALA A 207 -5.67 -4.48 -7.26
CA ALA A 207 -5.15 -4.11 -5.95
C ALA A 207 -5.68 -2.75 -5.54
N ILE A 208 -6.17 -2.64 -4.31
CA ILE A 208 -6.58 -1.38 -3.67
C ILE A 208 -5.57 -1.08 -2.59
N THR A 209 -4.70 -0.12 -2.83
CA THR A 209 -3.74 0.36 -1.85
C THR A 209 -4.36 1.49 -1.05
N ILE A 210 -4.35 1.36 0.25
CA ILE A 210 -4.95 2.28 1.22
C ILE A 210 -3.83 2.94 1.99
N GLU A 211 -3.76 4.27 1.92
CA GLU A 211 -2.75 5.09 2.57
C GLU A 211 -3.41 6.13 3.47
N PRO A 212 -2.84 6.45 4.65
CA PRO A 212 -3.36 7.52 5.48
C PRO A 212 -3.25 8.87 4.75
N LEU A 213 -4.28 9.71 4.87
CA LEU A 213 -4.19 11.10 4.44
C LEU A 213 -3.17 11.81 5.31
N GLN A 214 -2.16 12.41 4.70
CA GLN A 214 -1.30 13.36 5.41
C GLN A 214 -2.16 14.56 5.82
N GLN A 215 -2.32 14.77 7.13
CA GLN A 215 -2.78 16.08 7.58
C GLN A 215 -1.73 17.08 7.13
N ALA A 216 -2.13 18.02 6.28
CA ALA A 216 -1.29 19.15 5.93
C ALA A 216 -0.76 19.74 7.25
N GLN A 217 0.55 19.61 7.48
CA GLN A 217 1.18 20.22 8.63
C GLN A 217 0.90 21.72 8.51
N ASN A 218 0.17 22.26 9.46
CA ASN A 218 0.02 23.70 9.61
C ASN A 218 1.42 24.29 9.61
N THR A 219 1.79 24.90 8.51
CA THR A 219 2.97 25.77 8.44
C THR A 219 2.79 26.80 9.55
N PRO A 220 3.67 26.90 10.53
CA PRO A 220 3.57 27.96 11.52
C PRO A 220 3.59 29.27 10.74
N ASN A 221 2.51 30.03 10.88
CA ASN A 221 2.34 31.34 10.31
C ASN A 221 3.59 32.19 10.60
N GLN A 222 4.43 32.41 9.60
CA GLN A 222 5.47 33.41 9.67
C GLN A 222 4.75 34.76 9.69
N ARG A 223 4.54 35.30 10.90
CA ARG A 223 4.17 36.69 11.06
C ARG A 223 5.43 37.49 10.79
N TYR A 224 5.37 38.32 9.76
CA TYR A 224 6.26 39.45 9.51
C TYR A 224 6.03 40.54 10.55
#